data_25e78fbaef00a2db6bf4ef5693eb53ff
#
_entry.id   25e78fbaef00a2db6bf4ef5693eb53ff
#
_cell.length_a   1.000
_cell.length_b   1.000
_cell.length_c   1.000
_cell.angle_alpha   90.00
_cell.angle_beta   90.00
_cell.angle_gamma   90.00
#
_symmetry.space_group_name_H-M   'P 1'
#
loop_
_entity.id
_entity.type
_entity.pdbx_description
1 polymer ?
#
loop_
_entity_poly.entity_id
_entity_poly.type
_entity_poly.pdbx_seq_one_letter_code
_entity_poly.pdbx_strand_id
1 'polypeptide(L)'
;MRDAFICDGVRTPVGRYGGALSAVRTDDLGAVPLRALLDRYPQLDLERIDDVIFGCANQAGEDNRNVARMSALLAGLPQTVSGTTINRLCGSGLDAIGFAARAIKAGDGDLLMAGGVESMSRAPFVMGKATAAFQRQAEIFDTTIGWRFVNPLMHQQFGTDSMPETAENVAELLNISRADQDAFALRSQQRTALAQQNGILAQEIVPVRVPGKKGTVTEFIVDEHPRAEITLEQLSGLKTPFRKNGVVTAGNASGVNDGAAALIIASEKMALAQGLIPRTRIVAMATAGVEPRLMGLGPVPATRRVLERAGLSINDMDVIELNEAFAAQALGVLRQLGLPDDAAHVNPNGGAIALGHPLGMSGARLALAASNELHRRNGRYALCTMCIGVGQGIAMILERV
;
A
#
# COMPACT_ATOMS: atom_id res chain seq x y z
N MET A 1 -17.74 15.16 17.86
CA MET A 1 -17.40 14.04 16.94
C MET A 1 -16.31 13.25 17.63
N ARG A 2 -16.38 11.90 17.63
CA ARG A 2 -15.31 11.07 18.22
C ARG A 2 -14.08 11.12 17.33
N ASP A 3 -12.88 11.09 17.92
CA ASP A 3 -11.66 10.94 17.19
C ASP A 3 -11.26 9.47 17.06
N ALA A 4 -10.55 9.13 15.99
CA ALA A 4 -10.01 7.82 15.74
C ALA A 4 -8.48 7.88 15.74
N PHE A 5 -7.85 6.92 16.41
CA PHE A 5 -6.41 6.90 16.63
C PHE A 5 -5.79 5.60 16.13
N ILE A 6 -4.65 5.70 15.49
CA ILE A 6 -3.73 4.60 15.32
C ILE A 6 -3.03 4.40 16.67
N CYS A 7 -3.19 3.23 17.26
CA CYS A 7 -2.56 2.89 18.53
C CYS A 7 -1.25 2.12 18.36
N ASP A 8 -1.23 1.18 17.40
CA ASP A 8 -0.04 0.43 17.00
C ASP A 8 -0.23 -0.16 15.61
N GLY A 9 0.83 -0.72 15.04
CA GLY A 9 0.79 -1.42 13.77
C GLY A 9 2.08 -2.16 13.49
N VAL A 10 1.97 -3.17 12.64
CA VAL A 10 3.10 -3.98 12.16
C VAL A 10 2.86 -4.41 10.73
N ARG A 11 3.95 -4.81 10.06
CA ARG A 11 3.91 -5.39 8.72
C ARG A 11 4.82 -6.60 8.59
N THR A 12 4.57 -7.42 7.60
CA THR A 12 5.54 -8.39 7.14
C THR A 12 6.69 -7.69 6.40
N PRO A 13 7.84 -8.33 6.24
CA PRO A 13 8.76 -7.93 5.19
C PRO A 13 8.05 -7.99 3.84
N VAL A 14 8.52 -7.18 2.87
CA VAL A 14 8.03 -7.21 1.49
C VAL A 14 8.84 -8.22 0.69
N GLY A 15 8.16 -9.24 0.13
CA GLY A 15 8.74 -10.23 -0.78
C GLY A 15 8.76 -9.76 -2.23
N ARG A 16 9.75 -10.22 -3.01
CA ARG A 16 9.75 -10.08 -4.47
C ARG A 16 8.77 -11.05 -5.10
N TYR A 17 8.34 -10.76 -6.31
CA TYR A 17 7.62 -11.71 -7.14
C TYR A 17 8.41 -13.03 -7.29
N GLY A 18 7.75 -14.13 -6.95
CA GLY A 18 8.38 -15.44 -6.94
C GLY A 18 9.52 -15.61 -5.91
N GLY A 19 9.64 -14.67 -4.95
CA GLY A 19 10.66 -14.65 -3.90
C GLY A 19 10.27 -15.40 -2.65
N ALA A 20 10.80 -14.99 -1.50
CA ALA A 20 10.68 -15.70 -0.22
C ALA A 20 9.24 -15.95 0.21
N LEU A 21 8.31 -14.99 -0.02
CA LEU A 21 6.91 -15.11 0.38
C LEU A 21 6.03 -15.90 -0.60
N SER A 22 6.54 -16.29 -1.77
CA SER A 22 5.75 -16.99 -2.80
C SER A 22 5.18 -18.34 -2.36
N ALA A 23 5.76 -18.97 -1.33
CA ALA A 23 5.26 -20.22 -0.75
C ALA A 23 4.19 -20.01 0.34
N VAL A 24 3.95 -18.78 0.77
CA VAL A 24 2.99 -18.44 1.83
C VAL A 24 1.65 -18.08 1.20
N ARG A 25 0.57 -18.73 1.64
CA ARG A 25 -0.79 -18.45 1.16
C ARG A 25 -1.19 -17.01 1.53
N THR A 26 -2.01 -16.37 0.71
CA THR A 26 -2.41 -14.97 0.93
C THR A 26 -3.21 -14.79 2.23
N ASP A 27 -4.11 -15.71 2.54
CA ASP A 27 -4.92 -15.71 3.77
C ASP A 27 -4.05 -15.93 5.04
N ASP A 28 -3.06 -16.83 4.97
CA ASP A 28 -2.06 -17.03 6.04
C ASP A 28 -1.16 -15.80 6.20
N LEU A 29 -0.72 -15.19 5.10
CA LEU A 29 0.11 -13.98 5.12
C LEU A 29 -0.61 -12.81 5.80
N GLY A 30 -1.90 -12.62 5.51
CA GLY A 30 -2.75 -11.61 6.16
C GLY A 30 -2.93 -11.85 7.66
N ALA A 31 -2.88 -13.11 8.12
CA ALA A 31 -2.98 -13.45 9.53
C ALA A 31 -1.71 -13.10 10.34
N VAL A 32 -0.54 -13.03 9.70
CA VAL A 32 0.74 -12.78 10.39
C VAL A 32 0.74 -11.47 11.17
N PRO A 33 0.48 -10.29 10.57
CA PRO A 33 0.51 -9.03 11.30
C PRO A 33 -0.61 -8.92 12.33
N LEU A 34 -1.78 -9.54 12.10
CA LEU A 34 -2.86 -9.61 13.09
C LEU A 34 -2.39 -10.37 14.33
N ARG A 35 -1.89 -11.60 14.16
CA ARG A 35 -1.39 -12.43 15.27
C ARG A 35 -0.29 -11.73 16.04
N ALA A 36 0.64 -11.08 15.37
CA ALA A 36 1.72 -10.35 16.01
C ALA A 36 1.23 -9.20 16.89
N LEU A 37 0.15 -8.52 16.50
CA LEU A 37 -0.49 -7.51 17.34
C LEU A 37 -1.20 -8.15 18.56
N LEU A 38 -1.88 -9.29 18.40
CA LEU A 38 -2.49 -10.01 19.51
C LEU A 38 -1.44 -10.48 20.51
N ASP A 39 -0.32 -11.00 20.04
CA ASP A 39 0.81 -11.44 20.89
C ASP A 39 1.46 -10.26 21.62
N ARG A 40 1.51 -9.07 20.99
CA ARG A 40 2.04 -7.85 21.60
C ARG A 40 1.14 -7.27 22.70
N TYR A 41 -0.18 -7.49 22.58
CA TYR A 41 -1.20 -6.99 23.51
C TYR A 41 -2.05 -8.13 24.09
N PRO A 42 -1.44 -9.04 24.90
CA PRO A 42 -2.17 -10.19 25.45
C PRO A 42 -3.28 -9.82 26.43
N GLN A 43 -3.28 -8.58 26.93
CA GLN A 43 -4.33 -8.04 27.79
C GLN A 43 -5.56 -7.53 27.03
N LEU A 44 -5.50 -7.45 25.71
CA LEU A 44 -6.59 -6.93 24.89
C LEU A 44 -7.81 -7.86 24.98
N ASP A 45 -8.96 -7.30 25.30
CA ASP A 45 -10.23 -8.03 25.24
C ASP A 45 -10.65 -8.19 23.76
N LEU A 46 -10.36 -9.34 23.20
CA LEU A 46 -10.57 -9.62 21.78
C LEU A 46 -12.05 -9.60 21.38
N GLU A 47 -12.99 -9.85 22.31
CA GLU A 47 -14.44 -9.76 22.07
C GLU A 47 -14.90 -8.31 21.90
N ARG A 48 -14.07 -7.32 22.20
CA ARG A 48 -14.32 -5.89 22.00
C ARG A 48 -13.86 -5.37 20.65
N ILE A 49 -13.24 -6.22 19.82
CA ILE A 49 -12.88 -5.86 18.46
C ILE A 49 -14.14 -5.93 17.59
N ASP A 50 -14.58 -4.79 17.10
CA ASP A 50 -15.84 -4.67 16.35
C ASP A 50 -15.71 -5.25 14.92
N ASP A 51 -14.58 -5.01 14.24
CA ASP A 51 -14.37 -5.51 12.87
C ASP A 51 -12.89 -5.57 12.49
N VAL A 52 -12.56 -6.41 11.51
CA VAL A 52 -11.26 -6.45 10.81
C VAL A 52 -11.46 -5.99 9.37
N ILE A 53 -10.89 -4.86 8.99
CA ILE A 53 -11.05 -4.28 7.65
C ILE A 53 -9.73 -4.37 6.89
N PHE A 54 -9.64 -5.22 5.89
CA PHE A 54 -8.44 -5.38 5.07
C PHE A 54 -8.65 -4.95 3.63
N GLY A 55 -7.65 -4.25 3.09
CA GLY A 55 -7.52 -4.02 1.67
C GLY A 55 -6.93 -5.24 0.96
N CYS A 56 -7.52 -5.62 -0.18
CA CYS A 56 -6.98 -6.62 -1.10
C CYS A 56 -7.50 -6.32 -2.51
N ALA A 57 -6.60 -6.25 -3.49
CA ALA A 57 -6.97 -5.86 -4.85
C ALA A 57 -7.34 -7.04 -5.74
N ASN A 58 -6.64 -8.18 -5.64
CA ASN A 58 -6.84 -9.30 -6.56
C ASN A 58 -8.16 -10.03 -6.29
N GLN A 59 -8.30 -10.69 -5.17
CA GLN A 59 -9.47 -11.47 -4.73
C GLN A 59 -9.90 -12.60 -5.70
N ALA A 60 -9.00 -13.06 -6.57
CA ALA A 60 -9.28 -14.09 -7.55
C ALA A 60 -8.79 -15.49 -7.12
N GLY A 61 -7.87 -15.58 -6.17
CA GLY A 61 -7.25 -16.80 -5.69
C GLY A 61 -7.57 -17.13 -4.25
N GLU A 62 -6.55 -17.36 -3.45
CA GLU A 62 -6.64 -17.69 -2.02
C GLU A 62 -7.17 -16.53 -1.17
N ASP A 63 -7.17 -15.35 -1.73
CA ASP A 63 -7.70 -14.09 -1.22
C ASP A 63 -9.20 -13.87 -1.53
N ASN A 64 -9.86 -14.84 -2.15
CA ASN A 64 -11.31 -14.80 -2.37
C ASN A 64 -12.09 -15.01 -1.05
N ARG A 65 -13.39 -14.88 -1.09
CA ARG A 65 -14.29 -15.11 0.05
C ARG A 65 -13.96 -14.30 1.30
N ASN A 66 -13.60 -13.02 1.13
CA ASN A 66 -13.34 -12.13 2.25
C ASN A 66 -12.06 -12.52 3.04
N VAL A 67 -10.91 -12.22 2.43
CA VAL A 67 -9.59 -12.51 3.02
C VAL A 67 -9.40 -11.88 4.41
N ALA A 68 -10.03 -10.73 4.69
CA ALA A 68 -10.00 -10.10 6.02
C ALA A 68 -10.55 -11.04 7.09
N ARG A 69 -11.74 -11.60 6.85
CA ARG A 69 -12.37 -12.56 7.77
C ARG A 69 -11.56 -13.85 7.91
N MET A 70 -11.04 -14.39 6.79
CA MET A 70 -10.20 -15.58 6.84
C MET A 70 -8.92 -15.34 7.64
N SER A 71 -8.23 -14.23 7.39
CA SER A 71 -7.01 -13.87 8.13
C SER A 71 -7.28 -13.62 9.62
N ALA A 72 -8.42 -13.01 9.97
CA ALA A 72 -8.83 -12.81 11.36
C ALA A 72 -8.98 -14.14 12.11
N LEU A 73 -9.69 -15.09 11.53
CA LEU A 73 -9.86 -16.43 12.11
C LEU A 73 -8.54 -17.20 12.21
N LEU A 74 -7.72 -17.15 11.17
CA LEU A 74 -6.39 -17.79 11.15
C LEU A 74 -5.41 -17.15 12.15
N ALA A 75 -5.59 -15.85 12.45
CA ALA A 75 -4.82 -15.16 13.48
C ALA A 75 -5.21 -15.57 14.90
N GLY A 76 -6.38 -16.18 15.10
CA GLY A 76 -6.88 -16.61 16.41
C GLY A 76 -7.88 -15.62 17.05
N LEU A 77 -8.41 -14.67 16.27
CA LEU A 77 -9.50 -13.81 16.74
C LEU A 77 -10.76 -14.65 16.99
N PRO A 78 -11.60 -14.25 17.97
CA PRO A 78 -12.88 -14.89 18.26
C PRO A 78 -13.78 -14.96 17.02
N GLN A 79 -14.63 -15.99 16.97
CA GLN A 79 -15.59 -16.14 15.87
C GLN A 79 -16.67 -15.05 15.86
N THR A 80 -16.82 -14.34 16.95
CA THR A 80 -17.72 -13.19 17.12
C THR A 80 -17.23 -11.94 16.37
N VAL A 81 -15.91 -11.79 16.16
CA VAL A 81 -15.32 -10.65 15.46
C VAL A 81 -15.58 -10.76 13.97
N SER A 82 -16.25 -9.79 13.38
CA SER A 82 -16.52 -9.74 11.93
C SER A 82 -15.27 -9.38 11.11
N GLY A 83 -15.38 -9.44 9.79
CA GLY A 83 -14.29 -9.03 8.89
C GLY A 83 -14.83 -8.59 7.54
N THR A 84 -14.21 -7.57 6.95
CA THR A 84 -14.59 -6.99 5.66
C THR A 84 -13.38 -6.77 4.78
N THR A 85 -13.43 -7.28 3.54
CA THR A 85 -12.42 -6.99 2.54
C THR A 85 -12.89 -5.89 1.61
N ILE A 86 -12.07 -4.85 1.45
CA ILE A 86 -12.37 -3.73 0.56
C ILE A 86 -11.37 -3.67 -0.60
N ASN A 87 -11.84 -3.19 -1.74
CA ASN A 87 -11.06 -3.03 -2.94
C ASN A 87 -11.16 -1.61 -3.50
N ARG A 88 -10.07 -0.88 -3.38
CA ARG A 88 -9.78 0.35 -4.11
C ARG A 88 -8.43 0.20 -4.80
N LEU A 89 -8.17 -0.96 -5.40
CA LEU A 89 -6.90 -1.32 -6.04
C LEU A 89 -5.70 -0.97 -5.13
N CYS A 90 -4.72 -0.21 -5.63
CA CYS A 90 -3.53 0.21 -4.86
C CYS A 90 -3.85 0.91 -3.53
N GLY A 91 -4.96 1.64 -3.47
CA GLY A 91 -5.39 2.41 -2.28
C GLY A 91 -6.13 1.61 -1.22
N SER A 92 -6.36 0.31 -1.41
CA SER A 92 -7.22 -0.50 -0.55
C SER A 92 -6.81 -0.48 0.92
N GLY A 93 -5.52 -0.61 1.23
CA GLY A 93 -5.04 -0.61 2.61
C GLY A 93 -5.22 0.74 3.33
N LEU A 94 -5.00 1.86 2.64
CA LEU A 94 -5.24 3.18 3.21
C LEU A 94 -6.73 3.45 3.39
N ASP A 95 -7.56 2.97 2.46
CA ASP A 95 -9.02 3.09 2.55
C ASP A 95 -9.58 2.22 3.69
N ALA A 96 -8.99 1.04 3.97
CA ALA A 96 -9.34 0.20 5.11
C ALA A 96 -9.17 0.96 6.45
N ILE A 97 -8.05 1.66 6.64
CA ILE A 97 -7.82 2.53 7.80
C ILE A 97 -8.84 3.66 7.84
N GLY A 98 -9.16 4.24 6.69
CA GLY A 98 -10.16 5.29 6.58
C GLY A 98 -11.58 4.81 6.89
N PHE A 99 -11.95 3.59 6.52
CA PHE A 99 -13.23 2.98 6.90
C PHE A 99 -13.31 2.75 8.41
N ALA A 100 -12.26 2.19 9.03
CA ALA A 100 -12.19 2.04 10.49
C ALA A 100 -12.32 3.39 11.20
N ALA A 101 -11.61 4.42 10.73
CA ALA A 101 -11.72 5.76 11.30
C ALA A 101 -13.12 6.36 11.16
N ARG A 102 -13.80 6.14 10.02
CA ARG A 102 -15.19 6.60 9.82
C ARG A 102 -16.17 5.87 10.73
N ALA A 103 -16.04 4.55 10.90
CA ALA A 103 -16.86 3.76 11.82
C ALA A 103 -16.76 4.31 13.25
N ILE A 104 -15.54 4.58 13.75
CA ILE A 104 -15.32 5.18 15.06
C ILE A 104 -15.95 6.57 15.16
N LYS A 105 -15.71 7.43 14.16
CA LYS A 105 -16.25 8.81 14.15
C LYS A 105 -17.78 8.83 14.07
N ALA A 106 -18.39 7.86 13.39
CA ALA A 106 -19.84 7.69 13.30
C ALA A 106 -20.45 7.07 14.58
N GLY A 107 -19.67 6.34 15.36
CA GLY A 107 -20.10 5.63 16.54
C GLY A 107 -20.58 4.21 16.28
N ASP A 108 -20.25 3.66 15.10
CA ASP A 108 -20.59 2.29 14.70
C ASP A 108 -19.61 1.24 15.30
N GLY A 109 -18.48 1.68 15.82
CA GLY A 109 -17.48 0.86 16.50
C GLY A 109 -16.51 1.71 17.32
N ASP A 110 -15.73 1.09 18.19
CA ASP A 110 -14.77 1.75 19.08
C ASP A 110 -13.35 1.15 18.98
N LEU A 111 -13.21 -0.12 18.54
CA LEU A 111 -11.95 -0.83 18.39
C LEU A 111 -11.97 -1.70 17.12
N LEU A 112 -11.13 -1.38 16.18
CA LEU A 112 -11.03 -2.10 14.90
C LEU A 112 -9.57 -2.44 14.58
N MET A 113 -9.37 -3.51 13.83
CA MET A 113 -8.09 -3.78 13.18
C MET A 113 -8.22 -3.45 11.69
N ALA A 114 -7.31 -2.65 11.15
CA ALA A 114 -7.35 -2.24 9.75
C ALA A 114 -6.00 -2.42 9.08
N GLY A 115 -6.00 -2.78 7.80
CA GLY A 115 -4.75 -3.02 7.10
C GLY A 115 -4.95 -3.53 5.69
N GLY A 116 -4.15 -4.51 5.30
CA GLY A 116 -4.33 -5.16 4.02
C GLY A 116 -3.25 -6.17 3.68
N VAL A 117 -3.53 -6.96 2.66
CA VAL A 117 -2.67 -8.03 2.18
C VAL A 117 -2.71 -8.11 0.66
N GLU A 118 -1.59 -8.44 0.07
CA GLU A 118 -1.51 -8.82 -1.34
C GLU A 118 -0.43 -9.87 -1.51
N SER A 119 -0.71 -10.95 -2.23
CA SER A 119 0.30 -11.85 -2.76
C SER A 119 0.19 -11.88 -4.28
N MET A 120 1.00 -11.06 -4.92
CA MET A 120 1.01 -10.99 -6.39
C MET A 120 1.71 -12.21 -7.00
N SER A 121 2.59 -12.88 -6.23
CA SER A 121 3.22 -14.14 -6.63
C SER A 121 2.22 -15.31 -6.73
N ARG A 122 1.13 -15.26 -5.98
CA ARG A 122 0.11 -16.31 -5.94
C ARG A 122 -1.18 -15.94 -6.66
N ALA A 123 -1.17 -14.81 -7.36
CA ALA A 123 -2.27 -14.40 -8.21
C ALA A 123 -2.53 -15.48 -9.29
N PRO A 124 -3.76 -16.05 -9.37
CA PRO A 124 -4.02 -17.19 -10.23
C PRO A 124 -4.21 -16.81 -11.69
N PHE A 125 -4.09 -17.78 -12.56
CA PHE A 125 -4.66 -17.70 -13.89
C PHE A 125 -6.18 -17.86 -13.81
N VAL A 126 -6.92 -17.10 -14.61
CA VAL A 126 -8.38 -17.16 -14.68
C VAL A 126 -8.84 -17.29 -16.12
N MET A 127 -9.97 -17.97 -16.29
CA MET A 127 -10.58 -18.23 -17.59
C MET A 127 -12.08 -17.96 -17.52
N GLY A 128 -12.61 -17.24 -18.52
CA GLY A 128 -14.05 -17.01 -18.65
C GLY A 128 -14.81 -18.28 -18.99
N LYS A 129 -16.12 -18.30 -18.67
CA LYS A 129 -17.01 -19.34 -19.15
C LYS A 129 -17.21 -19.23 -20.64
N ALA A 130 -17.47 -20.37 -21.30
CA ALA A 130 -17.84 -20.39 -22.71
C ALA A 130 -19.08 -19.51 -22.97
N THR A 131 -19.01 -18.68 -23.99
CA THR A 131 -20.10 -17.77 -24.40
C THR A 131 -20.98 -18.34 -25.52
N ALA A 132 -20.56 -19.46 -26.13
CA ALA A 132 -21.28 -20.15 -27.19
C ALA A 132 -21.19 -21.68 -26.97
N ALA A 133 -22.19 -22.40 -27.47
CA ALA A 133 -22.15 -23.85 -27.53
C ALA A 133 -21.01 -24.33 -28.44
N PHE A 134 -20.35 -25.43 -28.01
CA PHE A 134 -19.23 -26.04 -28.73
C PHE A 134 -18.00 -25.13 -28.94
N GLN A 135 -17.82 -24.12 -28.09
CA GLN A 135 -16.62 -23.27 -28.12
C GLN A 135 -15.36 -24.13 -27.96
N ARG A 136 -14.40 -23.96 -28.87
CA ARG A 136 -13.17 -24.78 -28.96
C ARG A 136 -11.91 -24.04 -28.50
N GLN A 137 -12.03 -22.76 -28.12
CA GLN A 137 -10.95 -21.92 -27.63
C GLN A 137 -11.36 -21.26 -26.33
N ALA A 138 -10.39 -21.08 -25.43
CA ALA A 138 -10.54 -20.34 -24.19
C ALA A 138 -9.36 -19.39 -24.04
N GLU A 139 -9.61 -18.17 -23.58
CA GLU A 139 -8.59 -17.20 -23.21
C GLU A 139 -8.28 -17.34 -21.73
N ILE A 140 -7.00 -17.42 -21.38
CA ILE A 140 -6.50 -17.51 -20.01
C ILE A 140 -5.79 -16.19 -19.70
N PHE A 141 -6.17 -15.57 -18.57
CA PHE A 141 -5.58 -14.32 -18.10
C PHE A 141 -4.74 -14.55 -16.85
N ASP A 142 -3.53 -13.99 -16.82
CA ASP A 142 -2.76 -13.82 -15.60
C ASP A 142 -3.34 -12.65 -14.78
N THR A 143 -3.66 -12.89 -13.50
CA THR A 143 -4.24 -11.87 -12.63
C THR A 143 -3.21 -11.15 -11.77
N THR A 144 -1.91 -11.42 -11.96
CA THR A 144 -0.81 -10.78 -11.22
C THR A 144 -0.85 -9.26 -11.35
N ILE A 145 -0.99 -8.75 -12.58
CA ILE A 145 -1.06 -7.33 -12.90
C ILE A 145 -1.78 -7.13 -14.23
N GLY A 146 -2.38 -5.97 -14.42
CA GLY A 146 -2.99 -5.59 -15.69
C GLY A 146 -4.47 -5.94 -15.81
N TRP A 147 -4.97 -5.72 -17.02
CA TRP A 147 -6.36 -5.89 -17.37
C TRP A 147 -6.69 -7.35 -17.70
N ARG A 148 -7.89 -7.76 -17.29
CA ARG A 148 -8.52 -9.04 -17.63
C ARG A 148 -10.01 -8.82 -17.88
N PHE A 149 -10.62 -9.60 -18.76
CA PHE A 149 -12.05 -9.46 -19.11
C PHE A 149 -12.43 -8.01 -19.45
N VAL A 150 -11.64 -7.39 -20.35
CA VAL A 150 -11.81 -5.98 -20.71
C VAL A 150 -13.20 -5.70 -21.23
N ASN A 151 -13.90 -4.75 -20.61
CA ASN A 151 -15.17 -4.25 -21.11
C ASN A 151 -14.93 -3.38 -22.37
N PRO A 152 -15.52 -3.72 -23.54
CA PRO A 152 -15.29 -2.98 -24.77
C PRO A 152 -15.66 -1.49 -24.71
N LEU A 153 -16.72 -1.14 -23.98
CA LEU A 153 -17.14 0.25 -23.79
C LEU A 153 -16.13 1.02 -22.94
N MET A 154 -15.61 0.38 -21.87
CA MET A 154 -14.55 0.96 -21.04
C MET A 154 -13.29 1.23 -21.86
N HIS A 155 -12.89 0.26 -22.68
CA HIS A 155 -11.75 0.41 -23.57
C HIS A 155 -11.93 1.54 -24.58
N GLN A 156 -13.09 1.61 -25.20
CA GLN A 156 -13.44 2.64 -26.19
C GLN A 156 -13.46 4.05 -25.59
N GLN A 157 -14.04 4.22 -24.40
CA GLN A 157 -14.29 5.54 -23.81
C GLN A 157 -13.10 6.09 -23.03
N PHE A 158 -12.37 5.22 -22.32
CA PHE A 158 -11.36 5.65 -21.35
C PHE A 158 -9.98 5.03 -21.56
N GLY A 159 -9.87 4.08 -22.50
CA GLY A 159 -8.67 3.28 -22.69
C GLY A 159 -8.48 2.24 -21.58
N THR A 160 -7.57 1.31 -21.82
CA THR A 160 -7.13 0.28 -20.87
C THR A 160 -5.62 0.16 -20.89
N ASP A 161 -4.94 1.30 -20.80
CA ASP A 161 -3.49 1.38 -20.81
C ASP A 161 -2.92 0.54 -19.65
N SER A 162 -1.81 -0.13 -19.89
CA SER A 162 -1.09 -0.81 -18.80
C SER A 162 -0.56 0.21 -17.79
N MET A 163 -0.26 -0.22 -16.58
CA MET A 163 0.24 0.70 -15.55
C MET A 163 1.52 1.43 -15.97
N PRO A 164 2.54 0.78 -16.55
CA PRO A 164 3.71 1.48 -17.09
C PRO A 164 3.35 2.49 -18.18
N GLU A 165 2.38 2.18 -19.04
CA GLU A 165 1.93 3.09 -20.09
C GLU A 165 1.28 4.35 -19.52
N THR A 166 0.52 4.23 -18.42
CA THR A 166 -0.01 5.40 -17.72
C THR A 166 1.09 6.28 -17.11
N ALA A 167 2.21 5.70 -16.69
CA ALA A 167 3.37 6.44 -16.22
C ALA A 167 4.11 7.16 -17.35
N GLU A 168 4.22 6.54 -18.54
CA GLU A 168 4.71 7.20 -19.75
C GLU A 168 3.83 8.39 -20.15
N ASN A 169 2.51 8.25 -20.03
CA ASN A 169 1.58 9.36 -20.32
C ASN A 169 1.81 10.56 -19.37
N VAL A 170 2.06 10.30 -18.08
CA VAL A 170 2.38 11.36 -17.12
C VAL A 170 3.73 12.00 -17.43
N ALA A 171 4.74 11.19 -17.77
CA ALA A 171 6.06 11.69 -18.14
C ALA A 171 6.01 12.59 -19.37
N GLU A 172 5.27 12.20 -20.40
CA GLU A 172 5.05 12.97 -21.62
C GLU A 172 4.30 14.28 -21.32
N LEU A 173 3.17 14.20 -20.61
CA LEU A 173 2.35 15.37 -20.27
C LEU A 173 3.11 16.44 -19.50
N LEU A 174 3.98 16.05 -18.58
CA LEU A 174 4.68 16.94 -17.68
C LEU A 174 6.17 17.13 -18.04
N ASN A 175 6.61 16.59 -19.17
CA ASN A 175 8.00 16.64 -19.63
C ASN A 175 9.00 16.15 -18.57
N ILE A 176 8.69 15.03 -17.91
CA ILE A 176 9.55 14.43 -16.88
C ILE A 176 10.60 13.56 -17.58
N SER A 177 11.85 13.97 -17.51
CA SER A 177 12.93 13.30 -18.19
C SER A 177 13.27 11.93 -17.60
N ARG A 178 13.92 11.06 -18.39
CA ARG A 178 14.47 9.80 -17.91
C ARG A 178 15.50 10.04 -16.78
N ALA A 179 16.34 11.06 -16.91
CA ALA A 179 17.35 11.40 -15.91
C ALA A 179 16.73 11.78 -14.56
N ASP A 180 15.65 12.59 -14.56
CA ASP A 180 14.92 12.92 -13.34
C ASP A 180 14.36 11.67 -12.66
N GLN A 181 13.77 10.75 -13.45
CA GLN A 181 13.19 9.50 -12.95
C GLN A 181 14.25 8.56 -12.34
N ASP A 182 15.39 8.41 -13.00
CA ASP A 182 16.47 7.57 -12.50
C ASP A 182 17.13 8.17 -11.24
N ALA A 183 17.28 9.50 -11.17
CA ALA A 183 17.75 10.20 -9.97
C ALA A 183 16.78 10.03 -8.79
N PHE A 184 15.48 10.12 -9.03
CA PHE A 184 14.45 9.85 -8.03
C PHE A 184 14.51 8.41 -7.52
N ALA A 185 14.61 7.43 -8.43
CA ALA A 185 14.71 6.02 -8.11
C ALA A 185 15.96 5.69 -7.29
N LEU A 186 17.11 6.25 -7.67
CA LEU A 186 18.36 6.10 -6.92
C LEU A 186 18.21 6.62 -5.49
N ARG A 187 17.62 7.79 -5.31
CA ARG A 187 17.38 8.37 -3.98
C ARG A 187 16.47 7.49 -3.13
N SER A 188 15.40 6.90 -3.71
CA SER A 188 14.53 5.96 -3.01
C SER A 188 15.34 4.75 -2.49
N GLN A 189 16.20 4.17 -3.32
CA GLN A 189 17.09 3.06 -2.93
C GLN A 189 18.06 3.46 -1.81
N GLN A 190 18.72 4.61 -1.93
CA GLN A 190 19.67 5.11 -0.94
C GLN A 190 19.01 5.37 0.43
N ARG A 191 17.83 5.99 0.44
CA ARG A 191 17.06 6.22 1.67
C ARG A 191 16.62 4.92 2.32
N THR A 192 16.17 3.95 1.52
CA THR A 192 15.80 2.61 2.02
C THR A 192 16.99 1.88 2.61
N ALA A 193 18.14 1.89 1.93
CA ALA A 193 19.36 1.26 2.42
C ALA A 193 19.79 1.85 3.76
N LEU A 194 19.78 3.18 3.88
CA LEU A 194 20.10 3.86 5.14
C LEU A 194 19.11 3.52 6.25
N ALA A 195 17.81 3.47 5.95
CA ALA A 195 16.77 3.11 6.91
C ALA A 195 16.90 1.65 7.38
N GLN A 196 17.29 0.71 6.49
CA GLN A 196 17.60 -0.66 6.86
C GLN A 196 18.84 -0.74 7.76
N GLN A 197 19.94 -0.07 7.40
CA GLN A 197 21.18 -0.06 8.17
C GLN A 197 20.97 0.51 9.58
N ASN A 198 20.14 1.53 9.71
CA ASN A 198 19.82 2.18 10.99
C ASN A 198 18.75 1.42 11.79
N GLY A 199 18.25 0.28 11.32
CA GLY A 199 17.23 -0.52 12.00
C GLY A 199 15.83 0.11 12.03
N ILE A 200 15.59 1.19 11.27
CA ILE A 200 14.30 1.89 11.24
C ILE A 200 13.19 0.98 10.73
N LEU A 201 13.44 0.30 9.60
CA LEU A 201 12.45 -0.60 9.00
C LEU A 201 12.21 -1.85 9.85
N ALA A 202 13.21 -2.32 10.59
CA ALA A 202 13.08 -3.48 11.47
C ALA A 202 12.08 -3.26 12.61
N GLN A 203 11.84 -2.01 13.03
CA GLN A 203 10.90 -1.68 14.11
C GLN A 203 9.44 -1.96 13.76
N GLU A 204 9.09 -1.98 12.48
CA GLU A 204 7.72 -2.24 12.01
C GLU A 204 7.54 -3.65 11.44
N ILE A 205 8.63 -4.40 11.24
CA ILE A 205 8.61 -5.72 10.61
C ILE A 205 8.41 -6.82 11.65
N VAL A 206 7.51 -7.75 11.36
CA VAL A 206 7.34 -9.00 12.09
C VAL A 206 7.77 -10.18 11.22
N PRO A 207 8.42 -11.21 11.82
CA PRO A 207 8.89 -12.37 11.08
C PRO A 207 7.76 -13.14 10.40
N VAL A 208 8.01 -13.62 9.19
CA VAL A 208 7.13 -14.58 8.50
C VAL A 208 7.79 -15.95 8.47
N ARG A 209 7.12 -16.96 8.98
CA ARG A 209 7.57 -18.35 8.91
C ARG A 209 7.27 -18.92 7.53
N VAL A 210 8.29 -19.10 6.73
CA VAL A 210 8.17 -19.59 5.35
C VAL A 210 8.42 -21.09 5.33
N PRO A 211 7.45 -21.89 4.83
CA PRO A 211 7.64 -23.33 4.69
C PRO A 211 8.70 -23.65 3.63
N GLY A 212 9.66 -24.47 3.99
CA GLY A 212 10.72 -24.93 3.11
C GLY A 212 10.59 -26.42 2.73
N LYS A 213 11.56 -26.92 1.97
CA LYS A 213 11.58 -28.33 1.57
C LYS A 213 11.74 -29.24 2.79
N LYS A 214 11.15 -30.44 2.73
CA LYS A 214 11.22 -31.48 3.78
C LYS A 214 10.77 -31.03 5.18
N GLY A 215 9.81 -30.08 5.25
CA GLY A 215 9.27 -29.61 6.53
C GLY A 215 10.16 -28.61 7.27
N THR A 216 11.22 -28.10 6.65
CA THR A 216 11.98 -27.00 7.22
C THR A 216 11.15 -25.71 7.24
N VAL A 217 11.43 -24.83 8.19
CA VAL A 217 10.83 -23.51 8.28
C VAL A 217 11.96 -22.49 8.37
N THR A 218 11.89 -21.46 7.55
CA THR A 218 12.82 -20.32 7.58
C THR A 218 12.07 -19.09 8.01
N GLU A 219 12.66 -18.26 8.85
CA GLU A 219 12.11 -16.94 9.18
C GLU A 219 12.57 -15.90 8.15
N PHE A 220 11.61 -15.21 7.57
CA PHE A 220 11.84 -14.09 6.66
C PHE A 220 11.57 -12.78 7.41
N ILE A 221 12.61 -11.95 7.58
CA ILE A 221 12.63 -10.80 8.51
C ILE A 221 13.10 -9.48 7.87
N VAL A 222 13.47 -9.47 6.59
CA VAL A 222 14.03 -8.29 5.91
C VAL A 222 13.35 -8.12 4.56
N ASP A 223 13.05 -6.87 4.19
CA ASP A 223 12.52 -6.55 2.86
C ASP A 223 13.49 -7.02 1.78
N GLU A 224 12.99 -7.82 0.83
CA GLU A 224 13.79 -8.51 -0.18
C GLU A 224 14.04 -7.68 -1.45
N HIS A 225 13.20 -6.65 -1.67
CA HIS A 225 13.20 -5.90 -2.91
C HIS A 225 14.32 -4.84 -3.03
N PRO A 226 14.81 -4.19 -1.95
CA PRO A 226 15.80 -3.13 -2.02
C PRO A 226 17.10 -3.55 -2.71
N ARG A 227 17.72 -2.60 -3.44
CA ARG A 227 18.98 -2.75 -4.17
C ARG A 227 19.96 -1.66 -3.73
N ALA A 228 20.52 -1.84 -2.55
CA ALA A 228 21.38 -0.83 -1.89
C ALA A 228 22.57 -0.37 -2.75
N GLU A 229 23.11 -1.28 -3.58
CA GLU A 229 24.32 -1.03 -4.37
C GLU A 229 24.03 -0.50 -5.79
N ILE A 230 22.76 -0.19 -6.12
CA ILE A 230 22.43 0.30 -7.46
C ILE A 230 23.07 1.66 -7.72
N THR A 231 23.56 1.88 -8.94
CA THR A 231 24.15 3.15 -9.35
C THR A 231 23.30 3.86 -10.41
N LEU A 232 23.51 5.17 -10.56
CA LEU A 232 22.84 5.95 -11.60
C LEU A 232 23.19 5.43 -13.02
N GLU A 233 24.43 5.00 -13.22
CA GLU A 233 24.89 4.41 -14.48
C GLU A 233 24.14 3.12 -14.81
N GLN A 234 23.95 2.24 -13.83
CA GLN A 234 23.17 1.01 -14.00
C GLN A 234 21.70 1.32 -14.31
N LEU A 235 21.10 2.30 -13.63
CA LEU A 235 19.72 2.74 -13.91
C LEU A 235 19.59 3.29 -15.34
N SER A 236 20.49 4.18 -15.74
CA SER A 236 20.46 4.80 -17.08
C SER A 236 20.64 3.78 -18.23
N GLY A 237 21.35 2.68 -17.96
CA GLY A 237 21.54 1.57 -18.90
C GLY A 237 20.33 0.64 -19.08
N LEU A 238 19.27 0.77 -18.26
CA LEU A 238 18.08 -0.07 -18.34
C LEU A 238 17.24 0.24 -19.59
N LYS A 239 16.68 -0.83 -20.18
CA LYS A 239 15.77 -0.71 -21.34
C LYS A 239 14.42 -0.11 -20.93
N THR A 240 13.75 0.51 -21.88
CA THR A 240 12.37 1.03 -21.78
C THR A 240 11.40 0.10 -22.53
N PRO A 241 11.00 -1.04 -21.91
CA PRO A 241 10.27 -2.10 -22.62
C PRO A 241 8.80 -1.79 -22.86
N PHE A 242 8.26 -0.78 -22.20
CA PHE A 242 6.82 -0.51 -22.17
C PHE A 242 6.34 0.37 -23.31
N ARG A 243 7.19 1.28 -23.78
CA ARG A 243 6.90 2.19 -24.92
C ARG A 243 8.17 2.37 -25.77
N LYS A 244 8.01 2.38 -27.11
CA LYS A 244 9.12 2.71 -27.99
C LYS A 244 9.59 4.15 -27.71
N ASN A 245 10.88 4.33 -27.46
CA ASN A 245 11.48 5.60 -27.04
C ASN A 245 10.88 6.15 -25.72
N GLY A 246 10.35 5.27 -24.86
CA GLY A 246 9.82 5.65 -23.55
C GLY A 246 10.90 5.97 -22.54
N VAL A 247 10.47 6.31 -21.33
CA VAL A 247 11.36 6.71 -20.21
C VAL A 247 11.16 5.87 -18.95
N VAL A 248 10.13 5.01 -18.92
CA VAL A 248 9.84 4.11 -17.79
C VAL A 248 10.63 2.82 -17.94
N THR A 249 11.26 2.39 -16.86
CA THR A 249 12.09 1.18 -16.79
C THR A 249 11.74 0.36 -15.55
N ALA A 250 12.26 -0.86 -15.46
CA ALA A 250 12.16 -1.67 -14.25
C ALA A 250 12.91 -1.07 -13.03
N GLY A 251 13.82 -0.11 -13.24
CA GLY A 251 14.57 0.54 -12.18
C GLY A 251 13.90 1.80 -11.62
N ASN A 252 13.00 2.43 -12.38
CA ASN A 252 12.27 3.63 -11.96
C ASN A 252 10.75 3.41 -11.79
N ALA A 253 10.38 2.13 -11.64
CA ALA A 253 9.02 1.66 -11.32
C ALA A 253 9.06 0.81 -10.04
N SER A 254 7.95 0.76 -9.32
CA SER A 254 7.78 -0.18 -8.21
C SER A 254 7.72 -1.63 -8.71
N GLY A 255 8.03 -2.58 -7.84
CA GLY A 255 7.97 -4.00 -8.17
C GLY A 255 6.58 -4.60 -8.02
N VAL A 256 6.46 -5.83 -8.49
CA VAL A 256 5.39 -6.79 -8.19
C VAL A 256 5.79 -7.54 -6.93
N ASN A 257 4.99 -7.49 -5.87
CA ASN A 257 5.44 -7.87 -4.53
C ASN A 257 4.34 -8.57 -3.70
N ASP A 258 4.80 -9.21 -2.62
CA ASP A 258 3.96 -9.87 -1.63
C ASP A 258 4.14 -9.20 -0.26
N GLY A 259 3.06 -9.07 0.52
CA GLY A 259 3.15 -8.51 1.87
C GLY A 259 1.79 -8.27 2.53
N ALA A 260 1.83 -8.06 3.85
CA ALA A 260 0.67 -7.73 4.66
C ALA A 260 1.02 -6.72 5.77
N ALA A 261 0.06 -5.92 6.18
CA ALA A 261 0.17 -4.99 7.30
C ALA A 261 -1.14 -4.92 8.06
N ALA A 262 -1.08 -4.70 9.38
CA ALA A 262 -2.23 -4.48 10.22
C ALA A 262 -1.94 -3.39 11.27
N LEU A 263 -2.96 -2.59 11.58
CA LEU A 263 -2.92 -1.52 12.57
C LEU A 263 -4.13 -1.67 13.50
N ILE A 264 -3.96 -1.31 14.77
CA ILE A 264 -5.04 -1.18 15.75
C ILE A 264 -5.56 0.26 15.69
N ILE A 265 -6.83 0.40 15.38
CA ILE A 265 -7.52 1.69 15.31
C ILE A 265 -8.58 1.73 16.40
N ALA A 266 -8.52 2.75 17.27
CA ALA A 266 -9.45 2.84 18.40
C ALA A 266 -9.94 4.28 18.64
N SER A 267 -11.10 4.40 19.30
CA SER A 267 -11.50 5.64 19.95
C SER A 267 -10.59 5.86 21.17
N GLU A 268 -10.39 7.12 21.59
CA GLU A 268 -9.58 7.42 22.77
C GLU A 268 -10.05 6.66 24.00
N LYS A 269 -11.36 6.68 24.25
CA LYS A 269 -11.98 5.97 25.38
C LYS A 269 -11.67 4.48 25.36
N MET A 270 -11.79 3.84 24.20
CA MET A 270 -11.56 2.40 24.08
C MET A 270 -10.06 2.08 24.15
N ALA A 271 -9.20 2.89 23.54
CA ALA A 271 -7.76 2.73 23.66
C ALA A 271 -7.32 2.70 25.13
N LEU A 272 -7.73 3.69 25.91
CA LEU A 272 -7.42 3.76 27.33
C LEU A 272 -8.00 2.58 28.13
N ALA A 273 -9.25 2.18 27.84
CA ALA A 273 -9.90 1.05 28.52
C ALA A 273 -9.19 -0.29 28.24
N GLN A 274 -8.54 -0.42 27.09
CA GLN A 274 -7.80 -1.62 26.67
C GLN A 274 -6.29 -1.55 26.96
N GLY A 275 -5.82 -0.49 27.62
CA GLY A 275 -4.39 -0.28 27.90
C GLY A 275 -3.55 0.02 26.65
N LEU A 276 -4.19 0.51 25.59
CA LEU A 276 -3.53 0.98 24.37
C LEU A 276 -3.17 2.47 24.51
N ILE A 277 -2.11 2.88 23.85
CA ILE A 277 -1.69 4.29 23.80
C ILE A 277 -2.11 4.87 22.44
N PRO A 278 -3.00 5.88 22.39
CA PRO A 278 -3.23 6.66 21.18
C PRO A 278 -1.93 7.31 20.72
N ARG A 279 -1.45 6.95 19.52
CA ARG A 279 -0.19 7.49 19.01
C ARG A 279 -0.41 8.57 17.96
N THR A 280 -1.36 8.32 17.07
CA THR A 280 -1.54 9.19 15.90
C THR A 280 -3.02 9.31 15.59
N ARG A 281 -3.54 10.53 15.59
CA ARG A 281 -4.94 10.83 15.25
C ARG A 281 -5.13 10.82 13.74
N ILE A 282 -6.18 10.18 13.25
CA ILE A 282 -6.60 10.24 11.86
C ILE A 282 -7.47 11.49 11.66
N VAL A 283 -6.86 12.57 11.15
CA VAL A 283 -7.51 13.88 11.03
C VAL A 283 -8.60 13.84 9.95
N ALA A 284 -8.20 13.56 8.72
CA ALA A 284 -9.10 13.54 7.56
C ALA A 284 -8.61 12.57 6.50
N MET A 285 -9.51 12.16 5.63
CA MET A 285 -9.22 11.41 4.42
C MET A 285 -10.05 11.93 3.24
N ALA A 286 -9.49 11.87 2.03
CA ALA A 286 -10.18 12.20 0.80
C ALA A 286 -9.76 11.28 -0.34
N THR A 287 -10.68 11.09 -1.29
CA THR A 287 -10.43 10.44 -2.57
C THR A 287 -10.80 11.39 -3.70
N ALA A 288 -10.20 11.19 -4.87
CA ALA A 288 -10.51 11.95 -6.08
C ALA A 288 -10.39 11.06 -7.31
N GLY A 289 -11.21 11.33 -8.34
CA GLY A 289 -11.06 10.75 -9.66
C GLY A 289 -10.24 11.65 -10.57
N VAL A 290 -9.54 11.04 -11.52
CA VAL A 290 -8.83 11.69 -12.62
C VAL A 290 -9.02 10.86 -13.89
N GLU A 291 -8.58 11.36 -15.02
CA GLU A 291 -8.54 10.60 -16.27
C GLU A 291 -7.79 9.27 -16.08
N PRO A 292 -8.37 8.11 -16.43
CA PRO A 292 -7.74 6.79 -16.19
C PRO A 292 -6.32 6.67 -16.76
N ARG A 293 -6.07 7.24 -17.93
CA ARG A 293 -4.75 7.24 -18.58
C ARG A 293 -3.68 8.07 -17.85
N LEU A 294 -4.13 8.97 -16.96
CA LEU A 294 -3.30 9.83 -16.12
C LEU A 294 -3.44 9.48 -14.63
N MET A 295 -3.74 8.22 -14.31
CA MET A 295 -4.01 7.76 -12.94
C MET A 295 -2.93 8.17 -11.94
N GLY A 296 -1.66 8.29 -12.40
CA GLY A 296 -0.52 8.70 -11.58
C GLY A 296 -0.68 10.06 -10.92
N LEU A 297 -1.53 10.95 -11.48
CA LEU A 297 -1.80 12.28 -10.93
C LEU A 297 -2.97 12.31 -9.93
N GLY A 298 -3.64 11.19 -9.68
CA GLY A 298 -4.72 11.06 -8.69
C GLY A 298 -4.40 11.61 -7.29
N PRO A 299 -3.17 11.45 -6.76
CA PRO A 299 -2.76 12.04 -5.49
C PRO A 299 -2.95 13.55 -5.40
N VAL A 300 -2.79 14.30 -6.49
CA VAL A 300 -2.86 15.76 -6.49
C VAL A 300 -4.23 16.28 -6.05
N PRO A 301 -5.34 15.96 -6.74
CA PRO A 301 -6.66 16.41 -6.30
C PRO A 301 -7.09 15.76 -4.97
N ALA A 302 -6.67 14.54 -4.68
CA ALA A 302 -6.96 13.91 -3.39
C ALA A 302 -6.28 14.65 -2.22
N THR A 303 -5.00 15.03 -2.39
CA THR A 303 -4.23 15.80 -1.41
C THR A 303 -4.83 17.19 -1.21
N ARG A 304 -5.12 17.93 -2.29
CA ARG A 304 -5.75 19.26 -2.16
C ARG A 304 -7.07 19.19 -1.39
N ARG A 305 -7.90 18.19 -1.68
CA ARG A 305 -9.18 17.99 -1.00
C ARG A 305 -9.02 17.59 0.48
N VAL A 306 -8.04 16.78 0.84
CA VAL A 306 -7.85 16.41 2.24
C VAL A 306 -7.26 17.54 3.07
N LEU A 307 -6.36 18.34 2.48
CA LEU A 307 -5.81 19.55 3.11
C LEU A 307 -6.91 20.58 3.38
N GLU A 308 -7.77 20.85 2.40
CA GLU A 308 -8.94 21.72 2.55
C GLU A 308 -9.86 21.25 3.70
N ARG A 309 -10.18 19.96 3.75
CA ARG A 309 -11.01 19.36 4.83
C ARG A 309 -10.39 19.50 6.21
N ALA A 310 -9.07 19.46 6.29
CA ALA A 310 -8.33 19.58 7.55
C ALA A 310 -8.06 21.06 7.94
N GLY A 311 -8.28 22.01 7.04
CA GLY A 311 -7.88 23.41 7.22
C GLY A 311 -6.36 23.59 7.28
N LEU A 312 -5.62 22.75 6.56
CA LEU A 312 -4.16 22.71 6.53
C LEU A 312 -3.61 23.00 5.12
N SER A 313 -2.34 23.30 5.05
CA SER A 313 -1.57 23.44 3.80
C SER A 313 -0.53 22.35 3.64
N ILE A 314 0.04 22.20 2.46
CA ILE A 314 1.12 21.25 2.21
C ILE A 314 2.37 21.55 3.04
N ASN A 315 2.59 22.82 3.38
CA ASN A 315 3.73 23.29 4.17
C ASN A 315 3.61 22.95 5.66
N ASP A 316 2.44 22.55 6.14
CA ASP A 316 2.24 22.09 7.51
C ASP A 316 2.63 20.61 7.72
N MET A 317 3.00 19.92 6.64
CA MET A 317 3.35 18.50 6.68
C MET A 317 4.83 18.30 7.03
N ASP A 318 5.08 17.68 8.19
CA ASP A 318 6.44 17.30 8.63
C ASP A 318 6.92 16.01 7.93
N VAL A 319 5.98 15.16 7.50
CA VAL A 319 6.22 13.88 6.81
C VAL A 319 5.21 13.73 5.68
N ILE A 320 5.68 13.32 4.51
CA ILE A 320 4.82 12.93 3.39
C ILE A 320 5.23 11.52 2.96
N GLU A 321 4.32 10.56 3.08
CA GLU A 321 4.45 9.22 2.51
C GLU A 321 3.66 9.18 1.20
N LEU A 322 4.34 9.37 0.09
CA LEU A 322 3.81 9.27 -1.27
C LEU A 322 4.17 7.89 -1.85
N ASN A 323 3.18 7.08 -2.22
CA ASN A 323 3.47 5.82 -2.88
C ASN A 323 4.15 6.05 -4.23
N GLU A 324 5.33 5.44 -4.40
CA GLU A 324 6.14 5.52 -5.61
C GLU A 324 5.79 4.38 -6.57
N ALA A 325 4.58 4.41 -7.15
CA ALA A 325 4.22 3.40 -8.15
C ALA A 325 5.18 3.48 -9.36
N PHE A 326 5.52 4.72 -9.76
CA PHE A 326 6.51 5.06 -10.79
C PHE A 326 7.19 6.38 -10.42
N ALA A 327 8.47 6.54 -10.77
CA ALA A 327 9.18 7.79 -10.56
C ALA A 327 8.53 8.97 -11.32
N ALA A 328 8.08 8.74 -12.56
CA ALA A 328 7.35 9.74 -13.34
C ALA A 328 6.10 10.23 -12.61
N GLN A 329 5.33 9.31 -12.04
CA GLN A 329 4.13 9.62 -11.27
C GLN A 329 4.47 10.41 -10.01
N ALA A 330 5.48 9.98 -9.25
CA ALA A 330 5.87 10.63 -8.00
C ALA A 330 6.37 12.07 -8.26
N LEU A 331 7.25 12.25 -9.23
CA LEU A 331 7.74 13.57 -9.66
C LEU A 331 6.60 14.47 -10.15
N GLY A 332 5.67 13.93 -10.93
CA GLY A 332 4.50 14.67 -11.39
C GLY A 332 3.64 15.19 -10.24
N VAL A 333 3.44 14.37 -9.20
CA VAL A 333 2.70 14.76 -8.00
C VAL A 333 3.46 15.82 -7.21
N LEU A 334 4.76 15.63 -6.94
CA LEU A 334 5.58 16.60 -6.20
C LEU A 334 5.55 17.97 -6.87
N ARG A 335 5.85 18.03 -8.16
CA ARG A 335 5.88 19.28 -8.93
C ARG A 335 4.52 19.99 -8.95
N GLN A 336 3.40 19.26 -9.07
CA GLN A 336 2.05 19.84 -9.04
C GLN A 336 1.58 20.28 -7.64
N LEU A 337 2.18 19.74 -6.58
CA LEU A 337 1.96 20.18 -5.20
C LEU A 337 2.95 21.28 -4.77
N GLY A 338 3.88 21.69 -5.64
CA GLY A 338 4.87 22.72 -5.35
C GLY A 338 6.00 22.24 -4.44
N LEU A 339 6.26 20.94 -4.41
CA LEU A 339 7.32 20.32 -3.61
C LEU A 339 8.58 20.09 -4.48
N PRO A 340 9.79 20.28 -3.90
CA PRO A 340 11.03 19.90 -4.57
C PRO A 340 11.07 18.40 -4.88
N ASP A 341 11.69 18.02 -6.00
CA ASP A 341 11.86 16.62 -6.41
C ASP A 341 12.62 15.79 -5.35
N ASP A 342 13.47 16.43 -4.56
CA ASP A 342 14.34 15.82 -3.55
C ASP A 342 13.93 16.15 -2.10
N ALA A 343 12.74 16.69 -1.88
CA ALA A 343 12.24 17.09 -0.56
C ALA A 343 12.56 16.05 0.53
N ALA A 344 13.26 16.49 1.58
CA ALA A 344 13.78 15.59 2.61
C ALA A 344 12.69 14.94 3.49
N HIS A 345 11.53 15.58 3.58
CA HIS A 345 10.38 15.10 4.36
C HIS A 345 9.43 14.19 3.55
N VAL A 346 9.68 14.02 2.23
CA VAL A 346 8.94 13.09 1.38
C VAL A 346 9.66 11.75 1.32
N ASN A 347 8.97 10.67 1.70
CA ASN A 347 9.52 9.31 1.75
C ASN A 347 10.91 9.27 2.41
N PRO A 348 11.05 9.73 3.64
CA PRO A 348 12.35 9.89 4.27
C PRO A 348 13.12 8.57 4.44
N ASN A 349 12.40 7.46 4.49
CA ASN A 349 12.94 6.10 4.64
C ASN A 349 12.89 5.30 3.32
N GLY A 350 12.75 6.00 2.18
CA GLY A 350 12.52 5.39 0.88
C GLY A 350 11.05 5.01 0.64
N GLY A 351 10.73 4.59 -0.57
CA GLY A 351 9.37 4.27 -0.98
C GLY A 351 9.25 3.01 -1.82
N ALA A 352 8.14 2.88 -2.54
CA ALA A 352 7.77 1.64 -3.22
C ALA A 352 8.72 1.21 -4.36
N ILE A 353 9.46 2.13 -4.97
CA ILE A 353 10.48 1.77 -5.96
C ILE A 353 11.56 0.89 -5.33
N ALA A 354 11.94 1.20 -4.09
CA ALA A 354 12.93 0.41 -3.35
C ALA A 354 12.30 -0.73 -2.54
N LEU A 355 11.20 -0.46 -1.82
CA LEU A 355 10.58 -1.43 -0.90
C LEU A 355 9.66 -2.43 -1.59
N GLY A 356 9.06 -2.04 -2.74
CA GLY A 356 8.02 -2.82 -3.40
C GLY A 356 6.61 -2.32 -3.15
N HIS A 357 5.64 -2.87 -3.92
CA HIS A 357 4.25 -2.41 -3.92
C HIS A 357 3.24 -3.56 -3.90
N PRO A 358 3.11 -4.31 -2.77
CA PRO A 358 1.98 -5.20 -2.57
C PRO A 358 0.70 -4.37 -2.48
N LEU A 359 -0.19 -4.44 -3.47
CA LEU A 359 -1.26 -3.47 -3.68
C LEU A 359 -2.12 -3.23 -2.42
N GLY A 360 -2.73 -4.29 -1.89
CA GLY A 360 -3.63 -4.20 -0.73
C GLY A 360 -2.93 -3.78 0.57
N MET A 361 -1.64 -4.08 0.72
CA MET A 361 -0.86 -3.72 1.90
C MET A 361 -0.35 -2.27 1.86
N SER A 362 -0.01 -1.76 0.69
CA SER A 362 0.83 -0.56 0.54
C SER A 362 0.28 0.66 1.28
N GLY A 363 -1.03 0.92 1.18
CA GLY A 363 -1.64 2.05 1.88
C GLY A 363 -1.56 1.95 3.41
N ALA A 364 -1.65 0.73 3.95
CA ALA A 364 -1.48 0.49 5.38
C ALA A 364 -0.01 0.69 5.81
N ARG A 365 0.95 0.27 4.97
CA ARG A 365 2.38 0.54 5.19
C ARG A 365 2.66 2.04 5.22
N LEU A 366 2.08 2.83 4.31
CA LEU A 366 2.27 4.29 4.32
C LEU A 366 1.81 4.90 5.65
N ALA A 367 0.62 4.53 6.14
CA ALA A 367 0.09 5.06 7.38
C ALA A 367 0.94 4.63 8.60
N LEU A 368 1.40 3.39 8.63
CA LEU A 368 2.30 2.86 9.66
C LEU A 368 3.64 3.61 9.66
N ALA A 369 4.30 3.71 8.49
CA ALA A 369 5.57 4.41 8.33
C ALA A 369 5.45 5.90 8.72
N ALA A 370 4.40 6.57 8.27
CA ALA A 370 4.14 7.97 8.60
C ALA A 370 3.93 8.18 10.11
N SER A 371 3.14 7.31 10.76
CA SER A 371 2.92 7.37 12.21
C SER A 371 4.24 7.20 12.98
N ASN A 372 5.04 6.19 12.63
CA ASN A 372 6.34 5.95 13.26
C ASN A 372 7.31 7.12 13.04
N GLU A 373 7.33 7.66 11.83
CA GLU A 373 8.22 8.76 11.46
C GLU A 373 7.88 10.06 12.18
N LEU A 374 6.59 10.38 12.36
CA LEU A 374 6.16 11.54 13.15
C LEU A 374 6.70 11.46 14.58
N HIS A 375 6.63 10.29 15.21
CA HIS A 375 7.17 10.10 16.57
C HIS A 375 8.69 10.22 16.61
N ARG A 376 9.39 9.65 15.62
CA ARG A 376 10.85 9.70 15.56
C ARG A 376 11.40 11.12 15.36
N ARG A 377 10.70 11.95 14.59
CA ARG A 377 11.09 13.35 14.30
C ARG A 377 10.49 14.37 15.25
N ASN A 378 9.60 13.97 16.15
CA ASN A 378 8.75 14.89 16.90
C ASN A 378 7.93 15.82 16.00
N GLY A 379 7.62 15.38 14.79
CA GLY A 379 6.74 16.08 13.84
C GLY A 379 5.29 16.05 14.30
N ARG A 380 4.47 16.95 13.77
CA ARG A 380 3.04 17.04 14.12
C ARG A 380 2.14 16.40 13.08
N TYR A 381 2.28 16.75 11.81
CA TYR A 381 1.40 16.29 10.75
C TYR A 381 2.11 15.45 9.71
N ALA A 382 1.42 14.40 9.26
CA ALA A 382 1.85 13.63 8.10
C ALA A 382 0.73 13.50 7.06
N LEU A 383 1.14 13.49 5.80
CA LEU A 383 0.29 13.18 4.66
C LEU A 383 0.67 11.80 4.11
N CYS A 384 -0.30 10.89 4.01
CA CYS A 384 -0.17 9.66 3.24
C CYS A 384 -0.98 9.82 1.96
N THR A 385 -0.39 9.61 0.79
CA THR A 385 -1.12 9.73 -0.48
C THR A 385 -0.62 8.74 -1.53
N MET A 386 -1.51 8.28 -2.40
CA MET A 386 -1.18 7.33 -3.45
C MET A 386 -2.12 7.40 -4.65
N CYS A 387 -1.56 7.09 -5.82
CA CYS A 387 -2.32 6.88 -7.05
C CYS A 387 -3.01 5.50 -7.03
N ILE A 388 -4.04 5.39 -7.82
CA ILE A 388 -4.87 4.19 -7.89
C ILE A 388 -5.22 3.95 -9.36
N GLY A 389 -5.06 2.73 -9.81
CA GLY A 389 -5.46 2.32 -11.16
C GLY A 389 -6.88 2.73 -11.51
N VAL A 390 -7.17 2.83 -12.79
CA VAL A 390 -8.47 3.30 -13.32
C VAL A 390 -8.77 4.77 -12.94
N GLY A 391 -7.72 5.57 -12.71
CA GLY A 391 -7.84 7.02 -12.58
C GLY A 391 -8.39 7.51 -11.24
N GLN A 392 -7.76 7.14 -10.13
CA GLN A 392 -8.13 7.66 -8.81
C GLN A 392 -6.90 8.04 -7.99
N GLY A 393 -7.12 8.78 -6.91
CA GLY A 393 -6.17 9.05 -5.85
C GLY A 393 -6.83 9.01 -4.48
N ILE A 394 -6.05 8.74 -3.46
CA ILE A 394 -6.45 8.77 -2.05
C ILE A 394 -5.40 9.50 -1.23
N ALA A 395 -5.84 10.25 -0.22
CA ALA A 395 -4.97 10.98 0.69
C ALA A 395 -5.54 10.97 2.11
N MET A 396 -4.67 10.85 3.11
CA MET A 396 -5.00 10.85 4.53
C MET A 396 -4.04 11.76 5.28
N ILE A 397 -4.55 12.55 6.23
CA ILE A 397 -3.74 13.36 7.15
C ILE A 397 -3.77 12.71 8.52
N LEU A 398 -2.59 12.53 9.07
CA LEU A 398 -2.32 12.03 10.41
C LEU A 398 -1.74 13.13 11.28
N GLU A 399 -2.06 13.14 12.58
CA GLU A 399 -1.49 14.05 13.58
C GLU A 399 -0.94 13.25 14.75
N ARG A 400 0.32 13.48 15.12
CA ARG A 400 0.92 12.91 16.32
C ARG A 400 0.25 13.48 17.57
N VAL A 401 -0.08 12.63 18.53
CA VAL A 401 -0.65 12.98 19.83
C VAL A 401 0.27 12.57 20.97
#